data_4de181a3c6c2cde9c2b8611db2a2e222
#
_entry.id   4de181a3c6c2cde9c2b8611db2a2e222
#
_cell.length_a   1.000
_cell.length_b   1.000
_cell.length_c   1.000
_cell.angle_alpha   90.00
_cell.angle_beta   90.00
_cell.angle_gamma   90.00
#
_symmetry.space_group_name_H-M   'P 1'
#
loop_
_entity.id
_entity.type
_entity.pdbx_description
1 polymer ?
#
loop_
_entity_poly.entity_id
_entity_poly.type
_entity_poly.pdbx_seq_one_letter_code
_entity_poly.pdbx_strand_id
1 'polypeptide(L)'
;MKKFTKIIALVLALVCICTAFAACGGNKDDGNTTKAPAVKVIDYDLTNEQYAFGVDKNQPELLTQVNDIIKEMKSDGTFSAICDKYFGGGTPEAVKSAALDESKDQLVVATNAAFEPFEYMKGDDYYGIDMEIAAYVAKKLGKELVIQNMDFDAVCLSVGQHKCDIAMAGLTISEDRKEYVNFSDAYYEASQRLIVKGTDTTFDACKSADDVKAILDSLTEDKKIGCQQGTTGHSFIEGSEDLGFPGLKAKAVAYKSGSLAVQDLIN
;
A
#
# COMPACT_ATOMS: atom_id res chain seq x y z
N MET A 1 26.49 -17.97 -18.40
CA MET A 1 25.31 -17.10 -18.66
C MET A 1 24.11 -17.78 -18.01
N LYS A 2 23.79 -17.43 -16.77
CA LYS A 2 22.63 -17.98 -16.03
C LYS A 2 21.44 -17.07 -16.31
N LYS A 3 20.37 -17.67 -16.82
CA LYS A 3 19.09 -17.00 -17.09
C LYS A 3 18.48 -16.59 -15.77
N PHE A 4 18.34 -15.27 -15.53
CA PHE A 4 17.49 -14.75 -14.47
C PHE A 4 16.04 -15.01 -14.83
N THR A 5 15.40 -15.89 -14.09
CA THR A 5 13.96 -16.10 -14.17
C THR A 5 13.30 -14.89 -13.51
N LYS A 6 12.59 -14.09 -14.29
CA LYS A 6 11.77 -12.99 -13.76
C LYS A 6 10.64 -13.61 -12.93
N ILE A 7 10.69 -13.41 -11.63
CA ILE A 7 9.55 -13.68 -10.75
C ILE A 7 8.59 -12.51 -10.94
N ILE A 8 7.52 -12.74 -11.67
CA ILE A 8 6.40 -11.82 -11.77
C ILE A 8 5.63 -11.98 -10.46
N ALA A 9 5.81 -11.02 -9.55
CA ALA A 9 5.00 -10.96 -8.35
C ALA A 9 3.60 -10.45 -8.74
N LEU A 10 2.65 -11.37 -8.73
CA LEU A 10 1.24 -11.05 -8.91
C LEU A 10 0.74 -10.42 -7.60
N VAL A 11 0.60 -9.08 -7.57
CA VAL A 11 -0.03 -8.39 -6.44
C VAL A 11 -1.54 -8.56 -6.57
N LEU A 12 -2.07 -9.65 -6.03
CA LEU A 12 -3.48 -9.74 -5.71
C LEU A 12 -3.72 -9.00 -4.40
N ALA A 13 -4.35 -7.83 -4.46
CA ALA A 13 -5.02 -7.26 -3.31
C ALA A 13 -6.17 -8.20 -2.93
N LEU A 14 -5.87 -9.23 -2.15
CA LEU A 14 -6.85 -10.16 -1.63
C LEU A 14 -7.56 -9.47 -0.47
N VAL A 15 -8.67 -8.80 -0.75
CA VAL A 15 -9.61 -8.41 0.28
C VAL A 15 -10.23 -9.70 0.83
N CYS A 16 -9.66 -10.26 1.90
CA CYS A 16 -10.28 -11.32 2.67
C CYS A 16 -11.53 -10.77 3.37
N ILE A 17 -12.67 -10.80 2.70
CA ILE A 17 -13.96 -10.67 3.37
C ILE A 17 -14.23 -12.01 4.06
N CYS A 18 -13.91 -12.08 5.36
CA CYS A 18 -14.35 -13.18 6.22
C CYS A 18 -15.87 -13.14 6.32
N THR A 19 -16.55 -14.01 5.58
CA THR A 19 -17.95 -14.34 5.82
C THR A 19 -18.03 -15.27 7.02
N ALA A 20 -18.26 -14.70 8.19
CA ALA A 20 -18.75 -15.45 9.36
C ALA A 20 -20.23 -15.15 9.55
N PHE A 21 -21.08 -15.95 8.93
CA PHE A 21 -22.46 -16.19 9.40
C PHE A 21 -22.83 -17.64 9.12
N ALA A 22 -22.62 -18.49 10.11
CA ALA A 22 -23.26 -19.77 10.19
C ALA A 22 -24.28 -19.70 11.34
N ALA A 23 -25.56 -19.65 10.99
CA ALA A 23 -26.63 -20.04 11.92
C ALA A 23 -27.80 -20.65 11.13
N CYS A 24 -27.95 -21.96 11.32
CA CYS A 24 -29.13 -22.80 11.39
C CYS A 24 -30.35 -22.51 10.50
N GLY A 25 -30.73 -23.53 9.73
CA GLY A 25 -32.11 -23.72 9.25
C GLY A 25 -32.11 -24.31 7.85
N GLY A 26 -32.39 -25.63 7.77
CA GLY A 26 -32.37 -26.36 6.51
C GLY A 26 -33.46 -25.92 5.55
N ASN A 27 -33.13 -25.90 4.28
CA ASN A 27 -33.95 -26.46 3.21
C ASN A 27 -33.07 -26.71 1.98
N LYS A 28 -33.23 -27.84 1.36
CA LYS A 28 -32.58 -28.19 0.10
C LYS A 28 -33.25 -27.39 -1.01
N ASP A 29 -32.46 -26.65 -1.76
CA ASP A 29 -32.76 -26.33 -3.15
C ASP A 29 -31.42 -26.24 -3.92
N ASP A 30 -31.27 -27.16 -4.87
CA ASP A 30 -30.13 -27.27 -5.77
C ASP A 30 -30.23 -26.14 -6.82
N GLY A 31 -29.53 -25.05 -6.57
CA GLY A 31 -29.37 -23.95 -7.52
C GLY A 31 -28.02 -23.29 -7.27
N ASN A 32 -26.91 -23.89 -7.76
CA ASN A 32 -25.57 -23.33 -7.68
C ASN A 32 -25.47 -22.12 -8.62
N THR A 33 -26.11 -21.01 -8.28
CA THR A 33 -25.79 -19.70 -8.83
C THR A 33 -24.70 -19.10 -7.96
N THR A 34 -23.44 -19.30 -8.33
CA THR A 34 -22.33 -18.53 -7.73
C THR A 34 -22.61 -17.05 -7.95
N LYS A 35 -23.07 -16.38 -6.89
CA LYS A 35 -23.26 -14.92 -6.90
C LYS A 35 -21.93 -14.28 -7.29
N ALA A 36 -21.93 -13.42 -8.31
CA ALA A 36 -20.72 -12.68 -8.67
C ALA A 36 -20.11 -11.97 -7.43
N PRO A 37 -18.80 -11.90 -7.29
CA PRO A 37 -18.18 -11.15 -6.19
C PRO A 37 -18.67 -9.70 -6.23
N ALA A 38 -18.68 -9.06 -5.05
CA ALA A 38 -19.14 -7.66 -4.95
C ALA A 38 -18.29 -6.72 -5.82
N VAL A 39 -16.98 -6.96 -5.88
CA VAL A 39 -16.02 -6.23 -6.72
C VAL A 39 -15.07 -7.20 -7.43
N LYS A 40 -14.45 -6.73 -8.49
CA LYS A 40 -13.33 -7.40 -9.18
C LYS A 40 -12.21 -6.41 -9.46
N VAL A 41 -10.98 -6.91 -9.44
CA VAL A 41 -9.79 -6.16 -9.86
C VAL A 41 -9.60 -6.35 -11.37
N ILE A 42 -9.33 -5.28 -12.08
CA ILE A 42 -8.89 -5.32 -13.47
C ILE A 42 -7.39 -5.54 -13.45
N ASP A 43 -6.95 -6.72 -13.89
CA ASP A 43 -5.59 -7.26 -13.71
C ASP A 43 -4.61 -6.71 -14.76
N TYR A 44 -4.51 -5.39 -14.82
CA TYR A 44 -3.54 -4.65 -15.61
C TYR A 44 -2.88 -3.57 -14.78
N ASP A 45 -1.55 -3.50 -14.81
CA ASP A 45 -0.76 -2.48 -14.13
C ASP A 45 -0.87 -1.15 -14.88
N LEU A 46 -1.50 -0.15 -14.26
CA LEU A 46 -1.71 1.17 -14.86
C LEU A 46 -0.51 2.10 -14.68
N THR A 47 0.33 1.83 -13.68
CA THR A 47 1.53 2.58 -13.35
C THR A 47 2.71 1.66 -13.11
N ASN A 48 3.90 2.22 -13.00
CA ASN A 48 5.11 1.54 -12.56
C ASN A 48 5.70 2.36 -11.41
N GLU A 49 5.64 1.84 -10.21
CA GLU A 49 5.97 2.54 -8.98
C GLU A 49 7.03 1.79 -8.19
N GLN A 50 7.82 2.54 -7.43
CA GLN A 50 8.79 1.98 -6.50
C GLN A 50 8.49 2.49 -5.09
N TYR A 51 8.29 1.56 -4.14
CA TYR A 51 8.14 1.90 -2.74
C TYR A 51 9.49 2.03 -2.06
N ALA A 52 9.65 3.10 -1.29
CA ALA A 52 10.81 3.37 -0.46
C ALA A 52 10.38 4.03 0.85
N PHE A 53 11.26 4.04 1.85
CA PHE A 53 11.01 4.70 3.13
C PHE A 53 11.48 6.15 3.08
N GLY A 54 10.67 7.05 3.63
CA GLY A 54 11.00 8.47 3.70
C GLY A 54 11.68 8.82 5.01
N VAL A 55 12.99 9.13 4.98
CA VAL A 55 13.78 9.45 6.18
C VAL A 55 13.88 10.97 6.36
N ASP A 56 13.87 11.44 7.59
CA ASP A 56 14.09 12.85 7.94
C ASP A 56 15.40 13.36 7.31
N LYS A 57 15.30 14.49 6.62
CA LYS A 57 16.43 15.13 5.93
C LYS A 57 17.58 15.51 6.86
N ASN A 58 17.28 15.73 8.14
CA ASN A 58 18.28 16.05 9.16
C ASN A 58 18.96 14.79 9.73
N GLN A 59 18.57 13.58 9.26
CA GLN A 59 19.13 12.31 9.72
C GLN A 59 19.80 11.50 8.58
N PRO A 60 20.84 12.03 7.90
CA PRO A 60 21.48 11.33 6.79
C PRO A 60 22.17 10.02 7.20
N GLU A 61 22.58 9.91 8.47
CA GLU A 61 23.14 8.67 9.01
C GLU A 61 22.08 7.59 9.15
N LEU A 62 20.87 7.95 9.58
CA LEU A 62 19.74 7.03 9.63
C LEU A 62 19.39 6.51 8.22
N LEU A 63 19.39 7.39 7.21
CA LEU A 63 19.18 6.99 5.82
C LEU A 63 20.21 5.94 5.36
N THR A 64 21.49 6.18 5.66
CA THR A 64 22.55 5.24 5.33
C THR A 64 22.34 3.88 6.01
N GLN A 65 22.03 3.90 7.31
CA GLN A 65 21.78 2.69 8.08
C GLN A 65 20.55 1.91 7.56
N VAL A 66 19.46 2.62 7.21
CA VAL A 66 18.26 2.02 6.62
C VAL A 66 18.58 1.35 5.29
N ASN A 67 19.35 1.99 4.41
CA ASN A 67 19.78 1.41 3.13
C ASN A 67 20.63 0.15 3.32
N ASP A 68 21.59 0.18 4.25
CA ASP A 68 22.41 -0.98 4.57
C ASP A 68 21.56 -2.14 5.10
N ILE A 69 20.57 -1.86 5.96
CA ILE A 69 19.65 -2.86 6.49
C ILE A 69 18.77 -3.43 5.38
N ILE A 70 18.20 -2.62 4.49
CA ILE A 70 17.41 -3.09 3.32
C ILE A 70 18.26 -4.03 2.46
N LYS A 71 19.51 -3.65 2.19
CA LYS A 71 20.45 -4.46 1.41
C LYS A 71 20.77 -5.79 2.10
N GLU A 72 21.00 -5.77 3.40
CA GLU A 72 21.22 -6.97 4.22
C GLU A 72 20.00 -7.89 4.13
N MET A 73 18.78 -7.38 4.43
CA MET A 73 17.54 -8.14 4.41
C MET A 73 17.27 -8.79 3.05
N LYS A 74 17.58 -8.09 1.95
CA LYS A 74 17.45 -8.63 0.59
C LYS A 74 18.47 -9.74 0.31
N SER A 75 19.69 -9.62 0.84
CA SER A 75 20.78 -10.56 0.58
C SER A 75 20.70 -11.83 1.41
N ASP A 76 20.20 -11.76 2.65
CA ASP A 76 20.11 -12.89 3.57
C ASP A 76 18.74 -13.60 3.53
N GLY A 77 17.78 -13.08 2.74
CA GLY A 77 16.44 -13.65 2.57
C GLY A 77 15.42 -13.18 3.61
N THR A 78 15.79 -12.34 4.57
CA THR A 78 14.87 -11.80 5.59
C THR A 78 13.71 -11.05 4.94
N PHE A 79 13.97 -10.24 3.92
CA PHE A 79 12.92 -9.51 3.20
C PHE A 79 11.93 -10.47 2.53
N SER A 80 12.42 -11.50 1.84
CA SER A 80 11.57 -12.51 1.21
C SER A 80 10.74 -13.26 2.24
N ALA A 81 11.34 -13.62 3.38
CA ALA A 81 10.63 -14.30 4.46
C ALA A 81 9.50 -13.46 5.07
N ILE A 82 9.69 -12.13 5.19
CA ILE A 82 8.62 -11.22 5.59
C ILE A 82 7.51 -11.20 4.53
N CYS A 83 7.85 -10.99 3.25
CA CYS A 83 6.87 -10.96 2.18
C CYS A 83 6.06 -12.27 2.07
N ASP A 84 6.70 -13.41 2.25
CA ASP A 84 6.05 -14.73 2.20
C ASP A 84 4.98 -14.93 3.27
N LYS A 85 5.07 -14.24 4.41
CA LYS A 85 4.02 -14.25 5.44
C LYS A 85 2.72 -13.66 4.92
N TYR A 86 2.78 -12.71 4.01
CA TYR A 86 1.63 -11.94 3.50
C TYR A 86 1.16 -12.39 2.11
N PHE A 87 2.08 -12.80 1.25
CA PHE A 87 1.77 -13.24 -0.12
C PHE A 87 1.86 -14.75 -0.30
N GLY A 88 2.69 -15.43 0.51
CA GLY A 88 2.94 -16.87 0.42
C GLY A 88 2.04 -17.74 1.30
N GLY A 89 1.08 -17.15 2.02
CA GLY A 89 0.20 -17.88 2.94
C GLY A 89 0.85 -18.25 4.28
N GLY A 90 1.94 -17.60 4.66
CA GLY A 90 2.54 -17.70 5.99
C GLY A 90 1.68 -17.03 7.06
N THR A 91 2.21 -16.92 8.28
CA THR A 91 1.51 -16.29 9.40
C THR A 91 2.11 -14.92 9.69
N PRO A 92 1.37 -13.82 9.48
CA PRO A 92 1.79 -12.47 9.87
C PRO A 92 2.07 -12.37 11.37
N GLU A 93 3.08 -11.58 11.73
CA GLU A 93 3.45 -11.34 13.12
C GLU A 93 2.97 -9.97 13.59
N ALA A 94 2.47 -9.91 14.84
CA ALA A 94 2.07 -8.67 15.46
C ALA A 94 3.29 -7.82 15.83
N VAL A 95 3.27 -6.56 15.48
CA VAL A 95 4.28 -5.56 15.84
C VAL A 95 3.70 -4.65 16.91
N LYS A 96 4.41 -4.51 18.01
CA LYS A 96 4.03 -3.64 19.13
C LYS A 96 4.71 -2.29 19.00
N SER A 97 3.96 -1.25 19.28
CA SER A 97 4.48 0.10 19.43
C SER A 97 4.68 0.43 20.90
N ALA A 98 5.83 0.99 21.26
CA ALA A 98 6.01 1.63 22.55
C ALA A 98 5.28 2.97 22.62
N ALA A 99 5.12 3.50 23.82
CA ALA A 99 4.72 4.89 23.99
C ALA A 99 5.88 5.83 23.62
N LEU A 100 5.55 6.96 23.01
CA LEU A 100 6.55 8.00 22.74
C LEU A 100 7.10 8.56 24.07
N ASP A 101 8.41 8.57 24.19
CA ASP A 101 9.14 9.09 25.35
C ASP A 101 10.44 9.72 24.88
N GLU A 102 10.48 11.04 24.78
CA GLU A 102 11.62 11.81 24.28
C GLU A 102 12.92 11.61 25.09
N SER A 103 12.84 11.03 26.30
CA SER A 103 14.01 10.70 27.13
C SER A 103 14.68 9.38 26.74
N LYS A 104 14.06 8.60 25.83
CA LYS A 104 14.54 7.29 25.39
C LYS A 104 15.11 7.34 23.97
N ASP A 105 15.98 6.37 23.68
CA ASP A 105 16.45 6.16 22.30
C ASP A 105 15.40 5.36 21.53
N GLN A 106 14.55 6.06 20.80
CA GLN A 106 13.43 5.50 20.05
C GLN A 106 13.59 5.73 18.55
N LEU A 107 13.04 4.83 17.74
CA LEU A 107 12.78 5.04 16.33
C LEU A 107 11.30 5.35 16.17
N VAL A 108 10.98 6.59 15.80
CA VAL A 108 9.60 7.05 15.63
C VAL A 108 9.20 6.94 14.15
N VAL A 109 8.30 6.02 13.87
CA VAL A 109 7.83 5.68 12.52
C VAL A 109 6.46 6.29 12.27
N ALA A 110 6.33 7.12 11.23
CA ALA A 110 5.05 7.59 10.73
C ALA A 110 4.47 6.58 9.73
N THR A 111 3.18 6.24 9.89
CA THR A 111 2.49 5.31 8.99
C THR A 111 1.01 5.66 8.84
N ASN A 112 0.33 5.05 7.84
CA ASN A 112 -1.13 5.02 7.74
C ASN A 112 -1.60 3.57 7.73
N ALA A 113 -1.84 3.01 8.91
CA ALA A 113 -2.12 1.58 9.11
C ALA A 113 -3.53 1.17 8.67
N ALA A 114 -3.84 1.42 7.40
CA ALA A 114 -5.08 1.07 6.72
C ALA A 114 -4.85 0.47 5.32
N PHE A 115 -3.62 -0.02 5.05
CA PHE A 115 -3.18 -0.52 3.75
C PHE A 115 -2.59 -1.93 3.85
N GLU A 116 -3.46 -2.96 4.01
CA GLU A 116 -3.06 -4.37 3.96
C GLU A 116 -2.58 -4.74 2.55
N PRO A 117 -1.44 -5.44 2.37
CA PRO A 117 -0.64 -6.13 3.39
C PRO A 117 0.60 -5.35 3.90
N PHE A 118 0.77 -4.07 3.58
CA PHE A 118 1.96 -3.32 3.96
C PHE A 118 1.91 -2.77 5.38
N GLU A 119 0.82 -2.11 5.75
CA GLU A 119 0.61 -1.57 7.10
C GLU A 119 -0.88 -1.55 7.45
N TYR A 120 -1.25 -2.24 8.51
CA TYR A 120 -2.63 -2.32 8.97
C TYR A 120 -2.71 -2.69 10.46
N MET A 121 -3.90 -2.52 11.06
CA MET A 121 -4.14 -2.87 12.45
C MET A 121 -5.14 -4.02 12.59
N LYS A 122 -4.88 -4.89 13.57
CA LYS A 122 -5.85 -5.86 14.12
C LYS A 122 -5.91 -5.67 15.62
N GLY A 123 -7.02 -5.12 16.13
CA GLY A 123 -7.09 -4.64 17.48
C GLY A 123 -6.12 -3.49 17.71
N ASP A 124 -5.28 -3.61 18.74
CA ASP A 124 -4.28 -2.61 19.11
C ASP A 124 -2.90 -2.90 18.51
N ASP A 125 -2.76 -3.94 17.71
CA ASP A 125 -1.50 -4.38 17.16
C ASP A 125 -1.36 -3.98 15.69
N TYR A 126 -0.13 -3.65 15.31
CA TYR A 126 0.25 -3.38 13.93
C TYR A 126 0.69 -4.67 13.24
N TYR A 127 0.40 -4.76 11.96
CA TYR A 127 0.77 -5.83 11.06
C TYR A 127 1.18 -5.26 9.73
N GLY A 128 1.90 -6.02 8.94
CA GLY A 128 2.22 -5.66 7.57
C GLY A 128 3.71 -5.71 7.29
N ILE A 129 4.03 -5.76 6.01
CA ILE A 129 5.42 -5.84 5.53
C ILE A 129 6.24 -4.66 6.07
N ASP A 130 5.72 -3.43 5.95
CA ASP A 130 6.40 -2.23 6.42
C ASP A 130 6.56 -2.22 7.94
N MET A 131 5.55 -2.72 8.66
CA MET A 131 5.61 -2.76 10.13
C MET A 131 6.61 -3.80 10.64
N GLU A 132 6.71 -4.97 10.00
CA GLU A 132 7.73 -5.96 10.34
C GLU A 132 9.14 -5.46 9.98
N ILE A 133 9.29 -4.75 8.85
CA ILE A 133 10.56 -4.09 8.49
C ILE A 133 10.91 -3.00 9.53
N ALA A 134 9.92 -2.19 9.96
CA ALA A 134 10.14 -1.17 11.01
C ALA A 134 10.66 -1.79 12.30
N ALA A 135 10.06 -2.91 12.74
CA ALA A 135 10.51 -3.64 13.93
C ALA A 135 11.94 -4.20 13.73
N TYR A 136 12.24 -4.70 12.55
CA TYR A 136 13.58 -5.19 12.22
C TYR A 136 14.61 -4.07 12.23
N VAL A 137 14.31 -2.92 11.61
CA VAL A 137 15.17 -1.72 11.59
C VAL A 137 15.42 -1.21 13.01
N ALA A 138 14.37 -1.02 13.82
CA ALA A 138 14.50 -0.56 15.20
C ALA A 138 15.40 -1.50 16.02
N LYS A 139 15.22 -2.82 15.89
CA LYS A 139 16.04 -3.83 16.53
C LYS A 139 17.51 -3.77 16.11
N LYS A 140 17.78 -3.58 14.80
CA LYS A 140 19.16 -3.46 14.29
C LYS A 140 19.85 -2.21 14.78
N LEU A 141 19.10 -1.11 14.95
CA LEU A 141 19.62 0.15 15.48
C LEU A 141 19.71 0.16 17.02
N GLY A 142 19.19 -0.87 17.70
CA GLY A 142 19.12 -0.92 19.15
C GLY A 142 18.12 0.06 19.76
N LYS A 143 17.14 0.53 18.99
CA LYS A 143 16.14 1.51 19.39
C LYS A 143 14.81 0.85 19.75
N GLU A 144 14.06 1.49 20.65
CA GLU A 144 12.66 1.10 20.92
C GLU A 144 11.76 1.62 19.80
N LEU A 145 10.88 0.77 19.23
CA LEU A 145 10.01 1.15 18.14
C LEU A 145 8.78 1.90 18.65
N VAL A 146 8.54 3.09 18.10
CA VAL A 146 7.30 3.87 18.26
C VAL A 146 6.64 4.02 16.89
N ILE A 147 5.37 3.62 16.77
CA ILE A 147 4.59 3.76 15.53
C ILE A 147 3.53 4.83 15.75
N GLN A 148 3.55 5.86 14.92
CA GLN A 148 2.55 6.91 14.89
C GLN A 148 1.65 6.74 13.67
N ASN A 149 0.42 6.28 13.91
CA ASN A 149 -0.60 6.11 12.89
C ASN A 149 -1.33 7.44 12.64
N MET A 150 -1.41 7.85 11.37
CA MET A 150 -2.03 9.11 10.96
C MET A 150 -2.65 9.02 9.57
N ASP A 151 -3.36 10.07 9.12
CA ASP A 151 -3.87 10.15 7.75
C ASP A 151 -2.68 10.13 6.76
N PHE A 152 -2.85 9.48 5.61
CA PHE A 152 -1.74 9.19 4.69
C PHE A 152 -1.02 10.45 4.18
N ASP A 153 -1.78 11.51 3.89
CA ASP A 153 -1.23 12.80 3.42
C ASP A 153 -0.39 13.54 4.49
N ALA A 154 -0.53 13.16 5.76
CA ALA A 154 0.27 13.72 6.85
C ALA A 154 1.59 12.95 7.09
N VAL A 155 1.77 11.74 6.53
CA VAL A 155 2.90 10.87 6.84
C VAL A 155 4.25 11.51 6.50
N CYS A 156 4.48 11.90 5.26
CA CYS A 156 5.74 12.56 4.85
C CYS A 156 5.90 13.92 5.53
N LEU A 157 4.81 14.67 5.68
CA LEU A 157 4.83 15.98 6.34
C LEU A 157 5.27 15.89 7.81
N SER A 158 4.85 14.85 8.54
CA SER A 158 5.26 14.66 9.94
C SER A 158 6.76 14.43 10.10
N VAL A 159 7.36 13.70 9.13
CA VAL A 159 8.82 13.50 9.07
C VAL A 159 9.51 14.81 8.68
N GLY A 160 9.02 15.54 7.67
CA GLY A 160 9.56 16.84 7.29
C GLY A 160 9.46 17.92 8.39
N GLN A 161 8.55 17.74 9.35
CA GLN A 161 8.43 18.57 10.55
C GLN A 161 9.25 18.03 11.73
N HIS A 162 10.06 17.00 11.54
CA HIS A 162 10.91 16.36 12.57
C HIS A 162 10.13 15.79 13.75
N LYS A 163 8.86 15.40 13.55
CA LYS A 163 8.03 14.75 14.56
C LYS A 163 8.19 13.24 14.57
N CYS A 164 8.62 12.69 13.43
CA CYS A 164 8.95 11.30 13.23
C CYS A 164 10.30 11.21 12.50
N ASP A 165 11.02 10.12 12.72
CA ASP A 165 12.33 9.88 12.10
C ASP A 165 12.21 9.37 10.66
N ILE A 166 11.17 8.56 10.42
CA ILE A 166 11.01 7.82 9.17
C ILE A 166 9.51 7.58 8.88
N ALA A 167 9.16 7.68 7.61
CA ALA A 167 7.85 7.34 7.05
C ALA A 167 7.90 5.94 6.41
N MET A 168 7.04 5.03 6.85
CA MET A 168 6.92 3.66 6.36
C MET A 168 5.43 3.36 6.12
N ALA A 169 4.98 3.51 4.88
CA ALA A 169 3.55 3.50 4.52
C ALA A 169 3.32 3.16 3.03
N GLY A 170 4.06 2.18 2.47
CA GLY A 170 3.95 1.85 1.04
C GLY A 170 4.16 3.08 0.15
N LEU A 171 5.18 3.90 0.44
CA LEU A 171 5.36 5.21 -0.18
C LEU A 171 6.03 5.10 -1.54
N THR A 172 5.32 5.48 -2.60
CA THR A 172 5.91 5.70 -3.93
C THR A 172 6.87 6.89 -3.90
N ILE A 173 8.06 6.70 -4.45
CA ILE A 173 9.05 7.78 -4.64
C ILE A 173 8.46 8.84 -5.58
N SER A 174 8.42 10.10 -5.14
CA SER A 174 7.97 11.25 -5.93
C SER A 174 8.72 12.52 -5.54
N GLU A 175 8.83 13.50 -6.46
CA GLU A 175 9.52 14.76 -6.18
C GLU A 175 8.75 15.57 -5.12
N ASP A 176 7.41 15.59 -5.19
CA ASP A 176 6.58 16.26 -4.19
C ASP A 176 6.87 15.75 -2.77
N ARG A 177 7.03 14.43 -2.59
CA ARG A 177 7.37 13.84 -1.29
C ARG A 177 8.82 14.11 -0.90
N LYS A 178 9.73 14.21 -1.88
CA LYS A 178 11.13 14.61 -1.63
C LYS A 178 11.27 16.02 -1.06
N GLU A 179 10.24 16.84 -1.12
CA GLU A 179 10.25 18.12 -0.41
C GLU A 179 10.33 17.93 1.11
N TYR A 180 9.77 16.85 1.63
CA TYR A 180 9.67 16.57 3.06
C TYR A 180 10.70 15.56 3.55
N VAL A 181 11.07 14.56 2.74
CA VAL A 181 11.90 13.43 3.14
C VAL A 181 13.02 13.14 2.15
N ASN A 182 14.05 12.42 2.61
CA ASN A 182 15.00 11.72 1.74
C ASN A 182 14.56 10.26 1.64
N PHE A 183 14.39 9.75 0.42
CA PHE A 183 14.00 8.35 0.23
C PHE A 183 15.19 7.40 0.37
N SER A 184 14.91 6.24 0.97
CA SER A 184 15.80 5.09 0.96
C SER A 184 15.93 4.49 -0.44
N ASP A 185 16.79 3.48 -0.59
CA ASP A 185 16.73 2.56 -1.72
C ASP A 185 15.34 1.92 -1.80
N ALA A 186 14.84 1.73 -3.01
CA ALA A 186 13.55 1.09 -3.23
C ALA A 186 13.57 -0.37 -2.72
N TYR A 187 12.53 -0.74 -1.96
CA TYR A 187 12.41 -2.10 -1.44
C TYR A 187 11.39 -2.95 -2.19
N TYR A 188 10.37 -2.34 -2.82
CA TYR A 188 9.27 -3.04 -3.48
C TYR A 188 8.86 -2.34 -4.78
N GLU A 189 8.44 -3.13 -5.80
CA GLU A 189 7.85 -2.62 -7.04
C GLU A 189 6.33 -2.77 -6.97
N ALA A 190 5.61 -1.71 -7.29
CA ALA A 190 4.16 -1.62 -7.17
C ALA A 190 3.51 -1.01 -8.41
N SER A 191 2.19 -1.08 -8.48
CA SER A 191 1.39 -0.45 -9.53
C SER A 191 0.00 -0.11 -9.04
N GLN A 192 -0.66 0.83 -9.69
CA GLN A 192 -2.09 1.07 -9.53
C GLN A 192 -2.89 0.09 -10.38
N ARG A 193 -4.01 -0.39 -9.82
CA ARG A 193 -4.98 -1.22 -10.54
C ARG A 193 -6.39 -0.69 -10.31
N LEU A 194 -7.26 -0.91 -11.28
CA LEU A 194 -8.66 -0.51 -11.19
C LEU A 194 -9.48 -1.59 -10.49
N ILE A 195 -10.36 -1.16 -9.57
CA ILE A 195 -11.38 -2.01 -8.94
C ILE A 195 -12.74 -1.55 -9.45
N VAL A 196 -13.57 -2.50 -9.89
CA VAL A 196 -14.92 -2.23 -10.37
C VAL A 196 -15.93 -3.16 -9.69
N LYS A 197 -17.24 -2.85 -9.81
CA LYS A 197 -18.28 -3.79 -9.35
C LYS A 197 -18.09 -5.14 -10.05
N GLY A 198 -18.29 -6.24 -9.33
CA GLY A 198 -18.11 -7.59 -9.87
C GLY A 198 -18.98 -7.89 -11.09
N THR A 199 -20.08 -7.17 -11.26
CA THR A 199 -20.99 -7.26 -12.41
C THR A 199 -20.64 -6.33 -13.57
N ASP A 200 -19.66 -5.44 -13.41
CA ASP A 200 -19.25 -4.52 -14.47
C ASP A 200 -18.48 -5.27 -15.56
N THR A 201 -18.93 -5.16 -16.80
CA THR A 201 -18.33 -5.82 -17.97
C THR A 201 -17.56 -4.86 -18.87
N THR A 202 -17.46 -3.58 -18.48
CA THR A 202 -16.84 -2.52 -19.31
C THR A 202 -15.41 -2.84 -19.73
N PHE A 203 -14.65 -3.51 -18.85
CA PHE A 203 -13.23 -3.79 -19.03
C PHE A 203 -12.96 -5.25 -19.46
N ASP A 204 -13.97 -6.09 -19.63
CA ASP A 204 -13.79 -7.53 -19.94
C ASP A 204 -13.14 -7.80 -21.31
N ALA A 205 -13.24 -6.86 -22.24
CA ALA A 205 -12.63 -6.96 -23.55
C ALA A 205 -11.18 -6.45 -23.62
N CYS A 206 -10.68 -5.79 -22.55
CA CYS A 206 -9.32 -5.26 -22.49
C CYS A 206 -8.30 -6.39 -22.55
N LYS A 207 -7.20 -6.16 -23.28
CA LYS A 207 -6.09 -7.09 -23.44
C LYS A 207 -4.76 -6.50 -22.98
N SER A 208 -4.77 -5.24 -22.58
CA SER A 208 -3.58 -4.49 -22.14
C SER A 208 -3.96 -3.36 -21.16
N ALA A 209 -2.96 -2.83 -20.47
CA ALA A 209 -3.11 -1.62 -19.67
C ALA A 209 -3.55 -0.42 -20.53
N ASP A 210 -3.08 -0.34 -21.76
CA ASP A 210 -3.44 0.75 -22.69
C ASP A 210 -4.92 0.69 -23.07
N ASP A 211 -5.51 -0.51 -23.23
CA ASP A 211 -6.95 -0.63 -23.45
C ASP A 211 -7.75 -0.11 -22.25
N VAL A 212 -7.30 -0.42 -21.02
CA VAL A 212 -7.93 0.09 -19.79
C VAL A 212 -7.80 1.61 -19.71
N LYS A 213 -6.61 2.15 -19.97
CA LYS A 213 -6.37 3.60 -19.98
C LYS A 213 -7.23 4.31 -21.03
N ALA A 214 -7.36 3.75 -22.23
CA ALA A 214 -8.22 4.33 -23.27
C ALA A 214 -9.70 4.43 -22.85
N ILE A 215 -10.19 3.44 -22.10
CA ILE A 215 -11.55 3.50 -21.51
C ILE A 215 -11.61 4.60 -20.44
N LEU A 216 -10.62 4.66 -19.53
CA LEU A 216 -10.56 5.67 -18.49
C LEU A 216 -10.51 7.09 -19.07
N ASP A 217 -9.71 7.31 -20.12
CA ASP A 217 -9.59 8.60 -20.82
C ASP A 217 -10.89 9.01 -21.54
N SER A 218 -11.73 8.05 -21.90
CA SER A 218 -13.04 8.29 -22.52
C SER A 218 -14.12 8.69 -21.52
N LEU A 219 -13.87 8.53 -20.21
CA LEU A 219 -14.81 8.91 -19.16
C LEU A 219 -15.03 10.42 -19.16
N THR A 220 -16.25 10.83 -18.83
CA THR A 220 -16.67 12.22 -18.78
C THR A 220 -16.73 12.75 -17.33
N GLU A 221 -16.83 14.05 -17.16
CA GLU A 221 -16.81 14.72 -15.84
C GLU A 221 -17.94 14.32 -14.88
N ASP A 222 -19.00 13.67 -15.39
CA ASP A 222 -20.09 13.11 -14.57
C ASP A 222 -19.70 11.78 -13.90
N LYS A 223 -18.61 11.15 -14.36
CA LYS A 223 -18.09 9.92 -13.76
C LYS A 223 -17.20 10.24 -12.57
N LYS A 224 -17.19 9.31 -11.60
CA LYS A 224 -16.42 9.41 -10.37
C LYS A 224 -15.56 8.19 -10.18
N ILE A 225 -14.34 8.39 -9.71
CA ILE A 225 -13.40 7.32 -9.35
C ILE A 225 -12.99 7.53 -7.91
N GLY A 226 -13.27 6.54 -7.05
CA GLY A 226 -12.87 6.56 -5.65
C GLY A 226 -11.37 6.26 -5.50
N CYS A 227 -10.69 6.98 -4.62
CA CYS A 227 -9.28 6.77 -4.29
C CYS A 227 -9.00 7.18 -2.85
N GLN A 228 -7.86 6.78 -2.31
CA GLN A 228 -7.41 7.32 -1.04
C GLN A 228 -6.71 8.67 -1.27
N GLN A 229 -6.98 9.64 -0.40
CA GLN A 229 -6.40 10.99 -0.47
C GLN A 229 -4.87 10.95 -0.38
N GLY A 230 -4.19 11.76 -1.22
CA GLY A 230 -2.73 11.92 -1.21
C GLY A 230 -1.94 10.74 -1.77
N THR A 231 -2.61 9.69 -2.28
CA THR A 231 -1.94 8.53 -2.89
C THR A 231 -1.61 8.77 -4.37
N THR A 232 -0.75 7.92 -4.93
CA THR A 232 -0.45 7.90 -6.36
C THR A 232 -1.71 7.67 -7.21
N GLY A 233 -2.66 6.84 -6.71
CA GLY A 233 -3.95 6.64 -7.35
C GLY A 233 -4.79 7.92 -7.42
N HIS A 234 -4.73 8.78 -6.39
CA HIS A 234 -5.34 10.10 -6.41
C HIS A 234 -4.71 10.98 -7.50
N SER A 235 -3.38 11.07 -7.51
CA SER A 235 -2.63 11.82 -8.53
C SER A 235 -2.84 11.30 -9.95
N PHE A 236 -3.04 9.98 -10.13
CA PHE A 236 -3.36 9.40 -11.43
C PHE A 236 -4.69 9.93 -12.00
N ILE A 237 -5.68 10.16 -11.14
CA ILE A 237 -7.00 10.66 -11.56
C ILE A 237 -6.96 12.16 -11.78
N GLU A 238 -6.36 12.94 -10.88
CA GLU A 238 -6.35 14.40 -10.96
C GLU A 238 -5.28 14.96 -11.91
N GLY A 239 -4.24 14.19 -12.18
CA GLY A 239 -3.04 14.61 -12.88
C GLY A 239 -1.89 14.95 -11.93
N SER A 240 -0.66 14.70 -12.37
CA SER A 240 0.56 15.05 -11.67
C SER A 240 1.71 15.19 -12.67
N GLU A 241 2.30 16.37 -12.75
CA GLU A 241 3.48 16.61 -13.60
C GLU A 241 4.68 15.79 -13.11
N ASP A 242 4.86 15.71 -11.78
CA ASP A 242 5.92 14.95 -11.12
C ASP A 242 5.88 13.47 -11.51
N LEU A 243 4.70 12.86 -11.47
CA LEU A 243 4.52 11.45 -11.81
C LEU A 243 4.24 11.21 -13.31
N GLY A 244 4.18 12.26 -14.11
CA GLY A 244 3.90 12.20 -15.55
C GLY A 244 2.46 11.76 -15.87
N PHE A 245 1.52 12.00 -14.97
CA PHE A 245 0.11 11.66 -15.17
C PHE A 245 -0.66 12.83 -15.78
N PRO A 246 -1.31 12.66 -16.94
CA PRO A 246 -2.10 13.74 -17.57
C PRO A 246 -3.40 14.04 -16.81
N GLY A 247 -3.81 13.14 -15.90
CA GLY A 247 -5.11 13.19 -15.27
C GLY A 247 -6.25 12.68 -16.16
N LEU A 248 -7.41 12.46 -15.55
CA LEU A 248 -8.62 12.01 -16.23
C LEU A 248 -9.68 13.12 -16.22
N LYS A 249 -10.65 13.04 -17.12
CA LYS A 249 -11.84 13.93 -17.06
C LYS A 249 -12.80 13.53 -15.94
N ALA A 250 -12.81 12.24 -15.58
CA ALA A 250 -13.57 11.73 -14.44
C ALA A 250 -13.07 12.39 -13.14
N LYS A 251 -13.98 12.64 -12.20
CA LYS A 251 -13.67 13.30 -10.94
C LYS A 251 -13.14 12.32 -9.91
N ALA A 252 -12.05 12.66 -9.24
CA ALA A 252 -11.61 11.96 -8.05
C ALA A 252 -12.61 12.16 -6.90
N VAL A 253 -12.87 11.08 -6.16
CA VAL A 253 -13.54 11.11 -4.86
C VAL A 253 -12.56 10.57 -3.83
N ALA A 254 -11.97 11.46 -3.06
CA ALA A 254 -10.93 11.14 -2.11
C ALA A 254 -11.53 10.66 -0.77
N TYR A 255 -11.03 9.53 -0.28
CA TYR A 255 -11.39 8.92 1.00
C TYR A 255 -10.16 8.85 1.92
N LYS A 256 -10.39 8.64 3.20
CA LYS A 256 -9.30 8.44 4.17
C LYS A 256 -8.56 7.10 4.01
N SER A 257 -9.19 6.12 3.37
CA SER A 257 -8.56 4.83 3.05
C SER A 257 -9.14 4.25 1.76
N GLY A 258 -8.36 3.37 1.10
CA GLY A 258 -8.81 2.63 -0.07
C GLY A 258 -10.02 1.72 0.23
N SER A 259 -10.09 1.16 1.44
CA SER A 259 -11.24 0.32 1.86
C SER A 259 -12.56 1.10 1.89
N LEU A 260 -12.54 2.38 2.28
CA LEU A 260 -13.73 3.25 2.23
C LEU A 260 -14.17 3.52 0.79
N ALA A 261 -13.23 3.73 -0.13
CA ALA A 261 -13.54 3.88 -1.56
C ALA A 261 -14.20 2.62 -2.12
N VAL A 262 -13.68 1.43 -1.78
CA VAL A 262 -14.27 0.15 -2.19
C VAL A 262 -15.66 -0.05 -1.58
N GLN A 263 -15.85 0.33 -0.32
CA GLN A 263 -17.16 0.23 0.33
C GLN A 263 -18.21 1.11 -0.34
N ASP A 264 -17.86 2.33 -0.73
CA ASP A 264 -18.76 3.23 -1.49
C ASP A 264 -19.05 2.68 -2.89
N LEU A 265 -18.06 2.07 -3.54
CA LEU A 265 -18.27 1.39 -4.83
C LEU A 265 -19.30 0.25 -4.74
N ILE A 266 -19.34 -0.49 -3.64
CA ILE A 266 -20.25 -1.63 -3.43
C ILE A 266 -21.68 -1.15 -3.21
N ASN A 267 -21.88 -0.05 -2.48
CA ASN A 267 -23.20 0.51 -2.14
C ASN A 267 -23.81 1.28 -3.33
#